data_b698bcb9d993af1523b4b8596d5d70e3
#
_entry.id   b698bcb9d993af1523b4b8596d5d70e3
#
_cell.length_a   1.000
_cell.length_b   1.000
_cell.length_c   1.000
_cell.angle_alpha   90.00
_cell.angle_beta   90.00
_cell.angle_gamma   90.00
#
_symmetry.space_group_name_H-M   'P 1'
#
loop_
_entity.id
_entity.type
_entity.pdbx_description
1 polymer ?
#
loop_
_entity_poly.entity_id
_entity_poly.type
_entity_poly.pdbx_seq_one_letter_code
_entity_poly.pdbx_strand_id
1 'polypeptide(L)'
;MNNRLAKFNELVPSSLPFVEGKLEGHKERKNYSIVGPGVAEDSSQFVKIAMPHSFNLGAVSALPKNGSGLHSHTTAEVFIIYSGKWRFYWGAEGADETILSAGDIISMPTNMFRGFENAGDEEGLIFVVLGGDDPGIITWVPSVLEKAKETGMALLNDNSLIDLSKNEIPKDKSLLDPISSEEINKFDNYKLNELEEFICRFSNRVNYENKIDENFYLTQVL
;
A
#
# COMPACT_ATOMS: atom_id res chain seq x y z
N MET A 1 -6.18 30.36 3.18
CA MET A 1 -5.96 30.12 1.76
C MET A 1 -5.04 28.92 1.56
N ASN A 2 -5.44 28.00 0.73
CA ASN A 2 -4.70 26.85 0.15
C ASN A 2 -4.23 25.71 1.04
N ASN A 3 -5.17 25.01 1.67
CA ASN A 3 -4.93 23.66 2.18
C ASN A 3 -4.98 22.57 1.06
N ARG A 4 -4.81 22.95 -0.21
CA ARG A 4 -4.88 22.05 -1.37
C ARG A 4 -3.55 21.90 -2.11
N LEU A 5 -2.49 22.50 -1.60
CA LEU A 5 -1.14 22.38 -2.17
C LEU A 5 -0.28 21.53 -1.21
N ALA A 6 0.30 20.49 -1.75
CA ALA A 6 1.32 19.68 -1.09
C ALA A 6 2.60 19.73 -1.92
N LYS A 7 3.68 20.22 -1.34
CA LYS A 7 5.02 20.06 -1.92
C LYS A 7 5.67 18.85 -1.26
N PHE A 8 6.33 18.01 -2.04
CA PHE A 8 6.89 16.75 -1.53
C PHE A 8 7.87 16.98 -0.37
N ASN A 9 8.68 18.03 -0.45
CA ASN A 9 9.63 18.40 0.60
C ASN A 9 8.99 18.96 1.89
N GLU A 10 7.68 19.17 1.91
CA GLU A 10 6.91 19.59 3.09
C GLU A 10 6.16 18.41 3.73
N LEU A 11 6.22 17.21 3.13
CA LEU A 11 5.59 16.02 3.66
C LEU A 11 6.39 15.46 4.83
N VAL A 12 5.68 14.99 5.84
CA VAL A 12 6.27 14.35 7.02
C VAL A 12 5.97 12.85 6.93
N PRO A 13 7.00 12.02 6.73
CA PRO A 13 6.78 10.57 6.65
C PRO A 13 6.53 9.96 8.02
N SER A 14 5.73 8.89 8.07
CA SER A 14 5.79 7.90 9.14
C SER A 14 6.72 6.77 8.74
N SER A 15 7.61 6.39 9.64
CA SER A 15 8.47 5.20 9.52
C SER A 15 7.86 3.96 10.18
N LEU A 16 6.78 4.13 10.93
CA LEU A 16 6.08 3.06 11.63
C LEU A 16 4.55 3.16 11.44
N PRO A 17 4.07 3.22 10.18
CA PRO A 17 2.66 3.40 9.91
C PRO A 17 1.83 2.13 10.13
N PHE A 18 2.48 0.94 10.19
CA PHE A 18 1.84 -0.36 10.22
C PHE A 18 2.54 -1.31 11.19
N VAL A 19 1.82 -2.35 11.60
CA VAL A 19 2.28 -3.37 12.55
C VAL A 19 3.61 -4.03 12.14
N GLU A 20 3.87 -4.15 10.85
CA GLU A 20 5.09 -4.74 10.29
C GLU A 20 6.31 -3.82 10.27
N GLY A 21 6.16 -2.54 10.65
CA GLY A 21 7.16 -1.50 10.43
C GLY A 21 8.53 -1.71 11.09
N LYS A 22 8.65 -2.65 12.03
CA LYS A 22 9.95 -3.02 12.64
C LYS A 22 10.57 -4.28 12.03
N LEU A 23 9.88 -4.97 11.13
CA LEU A 23 10.39 -6.20 10.51
C LEU A 23 11.47 -5.87 9.46
N GLU A 24 12.42 -6.80 9.29
CA GLU A 24 13.33 -6.79 8.17
C GLU A 24 12.53 -6.82 6.85
N GLY A 25 12.94 -6.00 5.87
CA GLY A 25 12.20 -5.82 4.63
C GLY A 25 11.04 -4.81 4.72
N HIS A 26 10.80 -4.19 5.89
CA HIS A 26 9.73 -3.19 6.07
C HIS A 26 10.20 -1.93 6.79
N LYS A 27 11.28 -2.01 7.58
CA LYS A 27 11.74 -0.94 8.47
C LYS A 27 12.37 0.26 7.75
N GLU A 28 12.87 0.08 6.54
CA GLU A 28 13.48 1.13 5.71
C GLU A 28 12.47 1.65 4.67
N ARG A 29 11.23 1.80 5.10
CA ARG A 29 10.11 2.35 4.34
C ARG A 29 9.58 3.60 5.03
N LYS A 30 9.17 4.58 4.22
CA LYS A 30 8.53 5.83 4.67
C LYS A 30 7.18 5.95 3.98
N ASN A 31 6.14 6.17 4.75
CA ASN A 31 4.79 6.40 4.24
C ASN A 31 4.40 7.86 4.42
N TYR A 32 3.81 8.44 3.39
CA TYR A 32 3.35 9.83 3.37
C TYR A 32 1.85 9.87 3.13
N SER A 33 1.07 10.54 4.00
CA SER A 33 -0.34 10.86 3.77
C SER A 33 -0.45 12.25 3.17
N ILE A 34 -0.76 12.30 1.88
CA ILE A 34 -0.83 13.55 1.11
C ILE A 34 -2.25 14.10 1.14
N VAL A 35 -3.25 13.30 0.76
CA VAL A 35 -4.68 13.61 0.84
C VAL A 35 -5.35 12.50 1.64
N GLY A 36 -5.98 12.83 2.74
CA GLY A 36 -6.60 11.88 3.65
C GLY A 36 -5.60 11.03 4.43
N PRO A 37 -6.04 10.29 5.44
CA PRO A 37 -5.18 9.50 6.33
C PRO A 37 -4.66 8.21 5.68
N GLY A 38 -5.30 7.71 4.63
CA GLY A 38 -5.02 6.39 4.10
C GLY A 38 -5.43 5.29 5.08
N VAL A 39 -4.84 4.09 4.93
CA VAL A 39 -5.09 2.91 5.78
C VAL A 39 -4.05 2.76 6.91
N ALA A 40 -3.30 3.82 7.25
CA ALA A 40 -2.28 3.75 8.29
C ALA A 40 -2.90 3.39 9.66
N GLU A 41 -2.26 2.45 10.36
CA GLU A 41 -2.63 2.01 11.71
C GLU A 41 -2.10 2.98 12.79
N ASP A 42 -1.13 3.82 12.42
CA ASP A 42 -0.62 4.92 13.24
C ASP A 42 -1.54 6.13 13.12
N SER A 43 -2.41 6.33 14.12
CA SER A 43 -3.33 7.46 14.18
C SER A 43 -2.64 8.83 14.33
N SER A 44 -1.35 8.86 14.66
CA SER A 44 -0.54 10.08 14.78
C SER A 44 0.10 10.52 13.46
N GLN A 45 -0.06 9.74 12.38
CA GLN A 45 0.52 10.07 11.09
C GLN A 45 0.05 11.43 10.58
N PHE A 46 1.01 12.27 10.18
CA PHE A 46 0.73 13.59 9.64
C PHE A 46 0.02 13.50 8.27
N VAL A 47 -1.11 14.20 8.14
CA VAL A 47 -1.88 14.31 6.90
C VAL A 47 -1.75 15.74 6.35
N LYS A 48 -1.20 15.91 5.15
CA LYS A 48 -0.96 17.24 4.59
C LYS A 48 -2.26 17.94 4.15
N ILE A 49 -3.17 17.24 3.53
CA ILE A 49 -4.47 17.71 3.06
C ILE A 49 -5.55 16.85 3.71
N ALA A 50 -6.08 17.29 4.83
CA ALA A 50 -7.04 16.53 5.62
C ALA A 50 -8.50 16.66 5.18
N MET A 51 -8.80 17.61 4.27
CA MET A 51 -10.19 17.79 3.81
C MET A 51 -10.59 16.63 2.88
N PRO A 52 -11.85 16.16 2.94
CA PRO A 52 -12.36 15.09 2.09
C PRO A 52 -12.26 15.38 0.60
N HIS A 53 -11.91 14.36 -0.20
CA HIS A 53 -11.78 14.45 -1.65
C HIS A 53 -12.45 13.28 -2.38
N SER A 54 -13.14 12.37 -1.66
CA SER A 54 -13.66 11.09 -2.13
C SER A 54 -12.58 10.11 -2.60
N PHE A 55 -11.34 10.36 -2.22
CA PHE A 55 -10.18 9.46 -2.37
C PHE A 55 -9.10 9.84 -1.36
N ASN A 56 -8.19 8.90 -1.10
CA ASN A 56 -6.96 9.16 -0.39
C ASN A 56 -5.78 9.08 -1.38
N LEU A 57 -4.77 9.92 -1.18
CA LEU A 57 -3.51 9.89 -1.91
C LEU A 57 -2.36 9.82 -0.92
N GLY A 58 -1.59 8.78 -1.04
CA GLY A 58 -0.36 8.58 -0.30
C GLY A 58 0.85 8.44 -1.21
N ALA A 59 2.01 8.33 -0.59
CA ALA A 59 3.23 7.91 -1.26
C ALA A 59 4.02 6.99 -0.33
N VAL A 60 4.79 6.09 -0.94
CA VAL A 60 5.72 5.21 -0.23
C VAL A 60 7.09 5.35 -0.86
N SER A 61 8.09 5.72 -0.08
CA SER A 61 9.48 5.50 -0.47
C SER A 61 10.07 4.35 0.33
N ALA A 62 10.92 3.55 -0.31
CA ALA A 62 11.59 2.43 0.35
C ALA A 62 12.99 2.20 -0.21
N LEU A 63 13.93 1.86 0.67
CA LEU A 63 15.23 1.35 0.27
C LEU A 63 15.09 -0.04 -0.38
N PRO A 64 16.10 -0.52 -1.13
CA PRO A 64 16.08 -1.84 -1.74
C PRO A 64 15.66 -2.94 -0.76
N LYS A 65 14.85 -3.90 -1.24
CA LYS A 65 14.30 -5.03 -0.48
C LYS A 65 13.38 -4.63 0.69
N ASN A 66 12.84 -3.41 0.66
CA ASN A 66 11.84 -2.96 1.63
C ASN A 66 10.52 -2.63 0.93
N GLY A 67 9.42 -2.87 1.64
CA GLY A 67 8.08 -2.67 1.11
C GLY A 67 6.99 -3.01 2.11
N SER A 68 5.88 -3.56 1.66
CA SER A 68 4.75 -4.00 2.49
C SER A 68 4.51 -5.49 2.33
N GLY A 69 4.27 -6.17 3.45
CA GLY A 69 3.90 -7.58 3.51
C GLY A 69 2.51 -7.86 2.97
N LEU A 70 2.12 -9.13 2.95
CA LEU A 70 0.83 -9.56 2.43
C LEU A 70 -0.31 -9.05 3.31
N HIS A 71 -1.16 -8.23 2.71
CA HIS A 71 -2.34 -7.65 3.33
C HIS A 71 -3.46 -7.48 2.31
N SER A 72 -4.66 -7.30 2.81
CA SER A 72 -5.84 -6.98 2.01
C SER A 72 -6.62 -5.83 2.64
N HIS A 73 -7.34 -5.10 1.83
CA HIS A 73 -8.39 -4.17 2.26
C HIS A 73 -9.52 -4.12 1.22
N THR A 74 -10.67 -3.64 1.63
CA THR A 74 -11.89 -3.65 0.80
C THR A 74 -11.95 -2.51 -0.22
N THR A 75 -11.04 -1.55 -0.10
CA THR A 75 -10.99 -0.36 -0.95
C THR A 75 -10.19 -0.63 -2.22
N ALA A 76 -10.63 -0.07 -3.34
CA ALA A 76 -9.84 -0.05 -4.57
C ALA A 76 -8.55 0.72 -4.35
N GLU A 77 -7.45 0.18 -4.88
CA GLU A 77 -6.11 0.72 -4.71
C GLU A 77 -5.37 0.76 -6.04
N VAL A 78 -4.79 1.90 -6.35
CA VAL A 78 -3.97 2.10 -7.56
C VAL A 78 -2.58 2.53 -7.16
N PHE A 79 -1.57 1.82 -7.65
CA PHE A 79 -0.18 2.20 -7.50
C PHE A 79 0.34 2.82 -8.79
N ILE A 80 1.04 3.93 -8.67
CA ILE A 80 1.72 4.64 -9.75
C ILE A 80 3.21 4.62 -9.45
N ILE A 81 3.99 3.93 -10.27
CA ILE A 81 5.43 3.83 -10.08
C ILE A 81 6.08 5.14 -10.53
N TYR A 82 6.53 5.94 -9.59
CA TYR A 82 7.21 7.19 -9.89
C TYR A 82 8.70 6.96 -10.20
N SER A 83 9.38 6.16 -9.37
CA SER A 83 10.78 5.82 -9.57
C SER A 83 11.11 4.43 -9.01
N GLY A 84 12.19 3.84 -9.53
CA GLY A 84 12.68 2.54 -9.12
C GLY A 84 12.03 1.38 -9.87
N LYS A 85 12.28 0.18 -9.37
CA LYS A 85 11.66 -1.08 -9.81
C LYS A 85 10.96 -1.69 -8.60
N TRP A 86 9.73 -2.11 -8.79
CA TRP A 86 8.91 -2.62 -7.71
C TRP A 86 8.36 -3.99 -8.05
N ARG A 87 8.59 -4.94 -7.15
CA ARG A 87 7.97 -6.25 -7.16
C ARG A 87 6.62 -6.13 -6.48
N PHE A 88 5.56 -6.52 -7.15
CA PHE A 88 4.25 -6.74 -6.57
C PHE A 88 4.00 -8.24 -6.53
N TYR A 89 3.54 -8.74 -5.41
CA TYR A 89 3.26 -10.15 -5.19
C TYR A 89 1.92 -10.32 -4.50
N TRP A 90 1.22 -11.43 -4.77
CA TRP A 90 -0.13 -11.59 -4.29
C TRP A 90 -0.51 -13.05 -4.03
N GLY A 91 -1.78 -13.23 -3.50
CA GLY A 91 -2.26 -14.47 -2.94
C GLY A 91 -1.85 -14.64 -1.48
N ALA A 92 -2.48 -15.56 -0.77
CA ALA A 92 -2.23 -15.77 0.66
C ALA A 92 -0.77 -16.16 0.99
N GLU A 93 -0.09 -16.80 0.03
CA GLU A 93 1.31 -17.23 0.13
C GLU A 93 2.27 -16.29 -0.63
N GLY A 94 1.76 -15.29 -1.37
CA GLY A 94 2.58 -14.42 -2.22
C GLY A 94 3.27 -15.16 -3.37
N ALA A 95 2.60 -16.18 -3.93
CA ALA A 95 3.19 -17.10 -4.90
C ALA A 95 3.25 -16.54 -6.32
N ASP A 96 2.33 -15.68 -6.69
CA ASP A 96 2.31 -14.98 -7.98
C ASP A 96 2.91 -13.57 -7.81
N GLU A 97 3.65 -13.11 -8.82
CA GLU A 97 4.33 -11.81 -8.75
C GLU A 97 4.55 -11.17 -10.14
N THR A 98 4.77 -9.87 -10.14
CA THR A 98 5.23 -9.12 -11.32
C THR A 98 6.18 -8.00 -10.91
N ILE A 99 7.01 -7.57 -11.87
CA ILE A 99 7.89 -6.40 -11.70
C ILE A 99 7.33 -5.24 -12.51
N LEU A 100 7.22 -4.08 -11.85
CA LEU A 100 6.83 -2.81 -12.44
C LEU A 100 7.98 -1.82 -12.36
N SER A 101 8.05 -0.92 -13.34
CA SER A 101 9.08 0.11 -13.46
C SER A 101 8.46 1.51 -13.52
N ALA A 102 9.29 2.52 -13.41
CA ALA A 102 8.83 3.92 -13.46
C ALA A 102 7.91 4.19 -14.66
N GLY A 103 6.75 4.77 -14.39
CA GLY A 103 5.68 5.05 -15.34
C GLY A 103 4.61 3.97 -15.45
N ASP A 104 4.87 2.75 -14.96
CA ASP A 104 3.84 1.70 -14.90
C ASP A 104 2.79 2.02 -13.83
N ILE A 105 1.58 1.53 -14.03
CA ILE A 105 0.45 1.68 -13.11
C ILE A 105 -0.19 0.32 -12.93
N ILE A 106 -0.54 -0.02 -11.70
CA ILE A 106 -1.33 -1.20 -11.38
C ILE A 106 -2.54 -0.82 -10.53
N SER A 107 -3.72 -1.30 -10.93
CA SER A 107 -4.95 -1.23 -10.14
C SER A 107 -5.13 -2.57 -9.43
N MET A 108 -4.86 -2.60 -8.12
CA MET A 108 -5.02 -3.82 -7.35
C MET A 108 -6.49 -4.15 -7.12
N PRO A 109 -6.94 -5.36 -7.47
CA PRO A 109 -8.28 -5.82 -7.12
C PRO A 109 -8.51 -5.78 -5.60
N THR A 110 -9.73 -5.47 -5.21
CA THR A 110 -10.18 -5.59 -3.81
C THR A 110 -10.26 -7.06 -3.39
N ASN A 111 -10.36 -7.31 -2.09
CA ASN A 111 -10.54 -8.67 -1.54
C ASN A 111 -9.44 -9.66 -1.93
N MET A 112 -8.22 -9.19 -2.17
CA MET A 112 -7.05 -10.00 -2.53
C MET A 112 -5.89 -9.66 -1.61
N PHE A 113 -5.14 -10.65 -1.15
CA PHE A 113 -3.87 -10.41 -0.47
C PHE A 113 -2.81 -9.98 -1.47
N ARG A 114 -2.13 -8.88 -1.18
CA ARG A 114 -1.01 -8.35 -1.95
C ARG A 114 0.04 -7.74 -1.05
N GLY A 115 1.25 -7.73 -1.55
CA GLY A 115 2.39 -7.02 -0.99
C GLY A 115 3.22 -6.40 -2.10
N PHE A 116 4.18 -5.57 -1.73
CA PHE A 116 5.11 -4.98 -2.67
C PHE A 116 6.47 -4.76 -2.02
N GLU A 117 7.50 -4.70 -2.84
CA GLU A 117 8.88 -4.55 -2.40
C GLU A 117 9.66 -3.75 -3.45
N ASN A 118 10.54 -2.87 -3.00
CA ASN A 118 11.51 -2.24 -3.89
C ASN A 118 12.54 -3.29 -4.36
N ALA A 119 12.42 -3.70 -5.60
CA ALA A 119 13.31 -4.67 -6.28
C ALA A 119 14.46 -3.99 -7.05
N GLY A 120 14.63 -2.67 -6.90
CA GLY A 120 15.74 -1.91 -7.48
C GLY A 120 16.96 -1.86 -6.56
N ASP A 121 17.97 -1.11 -6.99
CA ASP A 121 19.24 -0.95 -6.30
C ASP A 121 19.34 0.37 -5.52
N GLU A 122 18.36 1.28 -5.71
CA GLU A 122 18.29 2.59 -5.07
C GLU A 122 16.92 2.80 -4.41
N GLU A 123 16.78 3.87 -3.60
CA GLU A 123 15.48 4.25 -3.02
C GLU A 123 14.45 4.49 -4.13
N GLY A 124 13.35 3.77 -4.07
CA GLY A 124 12.23 3.91 -5.00
C GLY A 124 11.09 4.71 -4.39
N LEU A 125 10.21 5.25 -5.25
CA LEU A 125 9.02 5.99 -4.85
C LEU A 125 7.81 5.54 -5.68
N ILE A 126 6.71 5.23 -4.98
CA ILE A 126 5.40 4.98 -5.57
C ILE A 126 4.37 5.92 -4.97
N PHE A 127 3.38 6.35 -5.78
CA PHE A 127 2.17 6.97 -5.29
C PHE A 127 1.06 5.92 -5.18
N VAL A 128 0.20 6.11 -4.18
CA VAL A 128 -0.89 5.18 -3.87
C VAL A 128 -2.19 5.97 -3.78
N VAL A 129 -3.18 5.58 -4.57
CA VAL A 129 -4.53 6.14 -4.53
C VAL A 129 -5.47 5.09 -3.96
N LEU A 130 -6.23 5.46 -2.93
CA LEU A 130 -7.27 4.63 -2.32
C LEU A 130 -8.62 5.29 -2.54
N GLY A 131 -9.63 4.52 -2.90
CA GLY A 131 -10.99 5.00 -3.09
C GLY A 131 -11.66 5.43 -1.78
N GLY A 132 -12.55 6.43 -1.85
CA GLY A 132 -13.30 6.91 -0.71
C GLY A 132 -12.51 7.79 0.26
N ASP A 133 -13.22 8.49 1.14
CA ASP A 133 -12.61 9.27 2.23
C ASP A 133 -12.26 8.41 3.44
N ASP A 134 -12.97 7.29 3.62
CA ASP A 134 -12.67 6.23 4.59
C ASP A 134 -12.20 4.99 3.82
N PRO A 135 -10.90 4.71 3.77
CA PRO A 135 -10.35 3.55 3.07
C PRO A 135 -10.49 2.24 3.86
N GLY A 136 -11.11 2.26 5.04
CA GLY A 136 -11.30 1.09 5.88
C GLY A 136 -10.03 0.66 6.63
N ILE A 137 -9.98 -0.62 6.94
CA ILE A 137 -8.91 -1.26 7.71
C ILE A 137 -8.13 -2.26 6.85
N ILE A 138 -6.93 -2.58 7.33
CA ILE A 138 -6.08 -3.62 6.74
C ILE A 138 -6.39 -4.97 7.38
N THR A 139 -6.48 -6.01 6.55
CA THR A 139 -6.47 -7.41 6.97
C THR A 139 -5.12 -8.02 6.62
N TRP A 140 -4.34 -8.38 7.62
CA TRP A 140 -3.03 -9.01 7.46
C TRP A 140 -3.14 -10.52 7.36
N VAL A 141 -2.27 -11.16 6.58
CA VAL A 141 -2.09 -12.61 6.73
C VAL A 141 -1.53 -12.93 8.12
N PRO A 142 -1.92 -14.06 8.74
CA PRO A 142 -1.51 -14.41 10.11
C PRO A 142 0.00 -14.37 10.34
N SER A 143 0.79 -14.81 9.37
CA SER A 143 2.25 -14.84 9.46
C SER A 143 2.90 -13.46 9.62
N VAL A 144 2.28 -12.39 9.10
CA VAL A 144 2.76 -11.01 9.30
C VAL A 144 2.53 -10.58 10.74
N LEU A 145 1.34 -10.84 11.30
CA LEU A 145 1.01 -10.51 12.68
C LEU A 145 1.88 -11.30 13.69
N GLU A 146 2.15 -12.57 13.42
CA GLU A 146 3.01 -13.42 14.26
C GLU A 146 4.44 -12.85 14.30
N LYS A 147 5.04 -12.57 13.14
CA LYS A 147 6.38 -11.97 13.05
C LYS A 147 6.43 -10.59 13.70
N ALA A 148 5.40 -9.76 13.53
CA ALA A 148 5.35 -8.44 14.13
C ALA A 148 5.42 -8.51 15.67
N LYS A 149 4.74 -9.48 16.29
CA LYS A 149 4.80 -9.71 17.74
C LYS A 149 6.21 -9.99 18.25
N GLU A 150 7.05 -10.65 17.47
CA GLU A 150 8.46 -10.90 17.82
C GLU A 150 9.26 -9.60 17.98
N THR A 151 8.83 -8.53 17.29
CA THR A 151 9.43 -7.19 17.39
C THR A 151 8.78 -6.31 18.44
N GLY A 152 7.80 -6.83 19.16
CA GLY A 152 6.99 -6.11 20.14
C GLY A 152 5.84 -5.30 19.52
N MET A 153 5.62 -5.37 18.21
CA MET A 153 4.51 -4.69 17.56
C MET A 153 3.28 -5.60 17.47
N ALA A 154 2.11 -5.06 17.74
CA ALA A 154 0.84 -5.78 17.64
C ALA A 154 -0.30 -4.83 17.26
N LEU A 155 -1.42 -5.41 16.86
CA LEU A 155 -2.70 -4.71 16.72
C LEU A 155 -3.63 -5.08 17.88
N LEU A 156 -4.41 -4.12 18.29
CA LEU A 156 -5.50 -4.32 19.21
C LEU A 156 -6.78 -4.69 18.45
N ASN A 157 -7.77 -5.21 19.13
CA ASN A 157 -9.05 -5.65 18.57
C ASN A 157 -9.86 -4.56 17.86
N ASP A 158 -9.47 -3.30 17.98
CA ASP A 158 -10.00 -2.16 17.24
C ASP A 158 -9.07 -1.71 16.09
N ASN A 159 -8.10 -2.55 15.71
CA ASN A 159 -7.07 -2.31 14.69
C ASN A 159 -6.09 -1.16 15.03
N SER A 160 -6.07 -0.66 16.25
CA SER A 160 -5.06 0.31 16.65
C SER A 160 -3.72 -0.35 16.93
N LEU A 161 -2.64 0.32 16.49
CA LEU A 161 -1.27 -0.15 16.65
C LEU A 161 -0.80 0.02 18.09
N ILE A 162 -0.10 -0.99 18.62
CA ILE A 162 0.52 -0.94 19.93
C ILE A 162 1.97 -1.46 19.88
N ASP A 163 2.87 -0.75 20.57
CA ASP A 163 4.23 -1.21 20.85
C ASP A 163 4.28 -1.81 22.27
N LEU A 164 4.22 -3.13 22.35
CA LEU A 164 4.21 -3.88 23.61
C LEU A 164 5.54 -3.77 24.40
N SER A 165 6.61 -3.31 23.75
CA SER A 165 7.87 -3.03 24.44
C SER A 165 7.83 -1.73 25.27
N LYS A 166 6.83 -0.88 25.02
CA LYS A 166 6.68 0.44 25.64
C LYS A 166 5.36 0.63 26.39
N ASN A 167 4.33 -0.14 26.01
CA ASN A 167 2.97 0.07 26.50
C ASN A 167 2.35 -1.24 26.96
N GLU A 168 1.52 -1.18 27.98
CA GLU A 168 0.64 -2.27 28.37
C GLU A 168 -0.65 -2.24 27.55
N ILE A 169 -1.27 -3.41 27.34
CA ILE A 169 -2.57 -3.50 26.69
C ILE A 169 -3.61 -2.79 27.56
N PRO A 170 -4.39 -1.85 27.01
CA PRO A 170 -5.48 -1.20 27.77
C PRO A 170 -6.46 -2.24 28.33
N LYS A 171 -7.00 -1.97 29.54
CA LYS A 171 -7.85 -2.95 30.27
C LYS A 171 -9.14 -3.32 29.53
N ASP A 172 -9.62 -2.47 28.66
CA ASP A 172 -10.83 -2.61 27.86
C ASP A 172 -10.57 -3.18 26.45
N LYS A 173 -9.31 -3.51 26.13
CA LYS A 173 -8.90 -4.03 24.83
C LYS A 173 -8.17 -5.37 24.95
N SER A 174 -8.13 -6.08 23.83
CA SER A 174 -7.34 -7.30 23.64
C SER A 174 -6.50 -7.19 22.38
N LEU A 175 -5.57 -8.10 22.20
CA LEU A 175 -4.88 -8.23 20.91
C LEU A 175 -5.86 -8.69 19.83
N LEU A 176 -5.64 -8.23 18.61
CA LEU A 176 -6.37 -8.69 17.43
C LEU A 176 -6.07 -10.18 17.21
N ASP A 177 -7.11 -10.98 17.07
CA ASP A 177 -6.99 -12.37 16.65
C ASP A 177 -6.73 -12.43 15.14
N PRO A 178 -5.72 -13.17 14.67
CA PRO A 178 -5.52 -13.40 13.26
C PRO A 178 -6.73 -14.09 12.62
N ILE A 179 -7.00 -13.76 11.35
CA ILE A 179 -8.04 -14.46 10.60
C ILE A 179 -7.72 -15.94 10.44
N SER A 180 -8.76 -16.76 10.41
CA SER A 180 -8.63 -18.21 10.26
C SER A 180 -8.29 -18.62 8.82
N SER A 181 -7.77 -19.84 8.65
CA SER A 181 -7.55 -20.43 7.32
C SER A 181 -8.83 -20.50 6.48
N GLU A 182 -9.99 -20.67 7.12
CA GLU A 182 -11.29 -20.70 6.46
C GLU A 182 -11.67 -19.31 5.90
N GLU A 183 -11.31 -18.25 6.61
CA GLU A 183 -11.51 -16.88 6.16
C GLU A 183 -10.53 -16.50 5.05
N ILE A 184 -9.25 -16.93 5.14
CA ILE A 184 -8.25 -16.74 4.09
C ILE A 184 -8.74 -17.32 2.76
N ASN A 185 -9.37 -18.49 2.76
CA ASN A 185 -9.89 -19.16 1.56
C ASN A 185 -11.05 -18.41 0.88
N LYS A 186 -11.60 -17.35 1.48
CA LYS A 186 -12.64 -16.50 0.89
C LYS A 186 -12.07 -15.34 0.08
N PHE A 187 -10.76 -15.11 0.18
CA PHE A 187 -10.11 -14.06 -0.60
C PHE A 187 -9.87 -14.52 -2.03
N ASP A 188 -9.98 -13.57 -2.94
CA ASP A 188 -9.73 -13.81 -4.36
C ASP A 188 -8.25 -14.08 -4.61
N ASN A 189 -7.99 -14.94 -5.57
CA ASN A 189 -6.63 -15.26 -6.00
C ASN A 189 -6.56 -15.23 -7.53
N TYR A 190 -5.80 -14.29 -8.07
CA TYR A 190 -5.64 -14.06 -9.50
C TYR A 190 -4.38 -14.76 -9.99
N LYS A 191 -4.44 -15.34 -11.18
CA LYS A 191 -3.24 -15.77 -11.89
C LYS A 191 -2.55 -14.58 -12.56
N LEU A 192 -1.25 -14.72 -12.84
CA LEU A 192 -0.47 -13.64 -13.45
C LEU A 192 -1.12 -13.07 -14.72
N ASN A 193 -1.61 -13.93 -15.61
CA ASN A 193 -2.26 -13.50 -16.86
C ASN A 193 -3.58 -12.74 -16.62
N GLU A 194 -4.29 -13.02 -15.54
CA GLU A 194 -5.51 -12.31 -15.16
C GLU A 194 -5.17 -10.93 -14.57
N LEU A 195 -4.12 -10.87 -13.74
CA LEU A 195 -3.70 -9.61 -13.13
C LEU A 195 -3.05 -8.64 -14.13
N GLU A 196 -2.44 -9.13 -15.21
CA GLU A 196 -1.89 -8.27 -16.28
C GLU A 196 -2.95 -7.36 -16.91
N GLU A 197 -4.24 -7.71 -16.88
CA GLU A 197 -5.33 -6.85 -17.36
C GLU A 197 -5.52 -5.60 -16.50
N PHE A 198 -5.04 -5.62 -15.25
CA PHE A 198 -5.07 -4.49 -14.31
C PHE A 198 -3.79 -3.65 -14.35
N ILE A 199 -2.85 -3.96 -15.26
CA ILE A 199 -1.56 -3.28 -15.37
C ILE A 199 -1.49 -2.46 -16.64
N CYS A 200 -1.19 -1.18 -16.49
CA CYS A 200 -0.84 -0.30 -17.60
C CYS A 200 0.69 -0.14 -17.65
N ARG A 201 1.33 -0.81 -18.60
CA ARG A 201 2.79 -0.69 -18.76
C ARG A 201 3.15 0.52 -19.59
N PHE A 202 4.04 1.35 -19.09
CA PHE A 202 4.49 2.56 -19.79
C PHE A 202 5.13 2.25 -21.15
N SER A 203 5.90 1.17 -21.24
CA SER A 203 6.50 0.72 -22.48
C SER A 203 5.49 0.44 -23.62
N ASN A 204 4.27 0.05 -23.26
CA ASN A 204 3.23 -0.25 -24.25
C ASN A 204 2.58 1.02 -24.82
N ARG A 205 2.76 2.18 -24.17
CA ARG A 205 2.22 3.48 -24.64
C ARG A 205 2.95 4.00 -25.88
N VAL A 206 4.25 3.72 -26.00
CA VAL A 206 5.08 4.18 -27.12
C VAL A 206 4.57 3.66 -28.47
N ASN A 207 3.88 2.53 -28.48
CA ASN A 207 3.31 1.94 -29.71
C ASN A 207 2.00 2.62 -30.17
N TYR A 208 1.40 3.50 -29.35
CA TYR A 208 0.19 4.25 -29.73
C TYR A 208 0.49 5.60 -30.39
N GLU A 209 1.70 6.13 -30.29
CA GLU A 209 2.07 7.45 -30.87
C GLU A 209 1.94 7.49 -32.42
N ASN A 210 1.93 6.35 -33.08
CA ASN A 210 1.75 6.28 -34.54
C ASN A 210 0.29 6.22 -35.02
N LYS A 211 -0.71 6.35 -34.13
CA LYS A 211 -2.14 6.28 -34.44
C LYS A 211 -2.99 7.39 -33.84
N ILE A 212 -2.38 8.42 -33.31
CA ILE A 212 -3.14 9.52 -32.72
C ILE A 212 -3.52 10.48 -33.83
N ASP A 213 -4.81 10.49 -34.19
CA ASP A 213 -5.48 11.56 -34.89
C ASP A 213 -5.30 12.86 -34.06
N GLU A 214 -5.00 13.97 -34.73
CA GLU A 214 -4.68 15.26 -34.11
C GLU A 214 -5.75 15.82 -33.15
N ASN A 215 -6.87 15.13 -33.00
CA ASN A 215 -8.01 15.48 -32.16
C ASN A 215 -8.11 14.66 -30.85
N PHE A 216 -7.14 13.78 -30.51
CA PHE A 216 -7.24 12.92 -29.34
C PHE A 216 -6.44 13.49 -28.16
N TYR A 217 -7.08 14.33 -27.37
CA TYR A 217 -6.62 14.68 -26.04
C TYR A 217 -6.99 13.58 -25.06
N LEU A 218 -5.96 12.98 -24.44
CA LEU A 218 -6.06 12.25 -23.18
C LEU A 218 -7.26 11.30 -23.03
N THR A 219 -7.08 10.07 -23.41
CA THR A 219 -7.97 9.05 -22.85
C THR A 219 -7.25 7.75 -22.67
N GLN A 220 -7.39 7.30 -21.50
CA GLN A 220 -7.10 6.05 -20.83
C GLN A 220 -5.88 6.10 -19.92
N VAL A 221 -6.09 6.78 -18.82
CA VAL A 221 -5.65 6.35 -17.51
C VAL A 221 -6.95 6.07 -16.74
N LEU A 222 -7.55 4.94 -16.97
CA LEU A 222 -8.57 4.30 -16.12
C LEU A 222 -8.45 2.81 -16.29
#